data_dd25457f3dbbdd2fde9d438e3e10217f
#
_entry.id   dd25457f3dbbdd2fde9d438e3e10217f
#
_cell.length_a   1.000
_cell.length_b   1.000
_cell.length_c   1.000
_cell.angle_alpha   90.00
_cell.angle_beta   90.00
_cell.angle_gamma   90.00
#
_symmetry.space_group_name_H-M   'P 1'
#
loop_
_entity.id
_entity.type
_entity.pdbx_description
1 polymer ?
#
loop_
_entity_poly.entity_id
_entity_poly.type
_entity_poly.pdbx_seq_one_letter_code
_entity_poly.pdbx_strand_id
1 'polypeptide(L)'
;MKNYFFLFVLLCFFSANSQETAEEFQQNLNLEYADKAKSPLTDEDFKHFKSLDSYPINEKFIVDAKFVRTKKEKVFKMKTSTSRTPDYIKYGELTFTMNGSEYKLNIYQSIDLMKKPSYEDYLFLPFSDLTNGKETYIGGRYMDMRIQKGNNWKIDFNQSYNPYCAYNYKFSCPKVPMENDLDVEILAGVKKFHD
;
A
#
# COMPACT_ATOMS: atom_id res chain seq x y z
N MET A 1 6.77 52.64 39.58
CA MET A 1 5.91 51.76 38.74
C MET A 1 6.80 50.84 37.95
N LYS A 2 6.79 49.52 38.24
CA LYS A 2 7.61 48.50 37.54
C LYS A 2 6.76 47.90 36.44
N ASN A 3 7.14 48.12 35.19
CA ASN A 3 6.51 47.49 34.03
C ASN A 3 7.07 46.07 33.86
N TYR A 4 6.24 45.07 34.05
CA TYR A 4 6.56 43.68 33.70
C TYR A 4 6.15 43.45 32.24
N PHE A 5 7.16 43.28 31.38
CA PHE A 5 6.97 42.90 29.99
C PHE A 5 6.79 41.35 29.92
N PHE A 6 5.57 40.89 29.71
CA PHE A 6 5.27 39.49 29.60
C PHE A 6 5.58 39.04 28.17
N LEU A 7 6.69 38.33 28.00
CA LEU A 7 7.09 37.75 26.71
C LEU A 7 6.23 36.50 26.42
N PHE A 8 5.25 36.65 25.54
CA PHE A 8 4.39 35.53 25.10
C PHE A 8 5.16 34.72 24.06
N VAL A 9 5.76 33.58 24.48
CA VAL A 9 6.41 32.63 23.57
C VAL A 9 5.34 31.84 22.87
N LEU A 10 5.10 32.16 21.59
CA LEU A 10 4.19 31.41 20.70
C LEU A 10 4.87 30.09 20.31
N LEU A 11 4.54 29.01 21.01
CA LEU A 11 4.93 27.65 20.63
C LEU A 11 4.14 27.24 19.37
N CYS A 12 4.77 27.43 18.21
CA CYS A 12 4.28 26.84 16.96
C CYS A 12 4.46 25.32 17.03
N PHE A 13 3.39 24.58 17.31
CA PHE A 13 3.33 23.14 17.09
C PHE A 13 3.33 22.90 15.57
N PHE A 14 4.49 22.57 15.04
CA PHE A 14 4.58 21.94 13.72
C PHE A 14 4.01 20.54 13.86
N SER A 15 2.76 20.34 13.46
CA SER A 15 2.23 19.00 13.20
C SER A 15 2.99 18.47 12.00
N ALA A 16 4.07 17.75 12.23
CA ALA A 16 4.66 16.90 11.22
C ALA A 16 3.61 15.83 10.91
N ASN A 17 3.07 15.81 9.71
CA ASN A 17 2.38 14.63 9.18
C ASN A 17 3.45 13.54 9.07
N SER A 18 3.66 12.76 10.14
CA SER A 18 4.48 11.56 10.05
C SER A 18 3.71 10.54 9.20
N GLN A 19 4.39 9.94 8.25
CA GLN A 19 3.85 8.78 7.52
C GLN A 19 3.60 7.67 8.55
N GLU A 20 2.48 6.96 8.41
CA GLU A 20 2.11 5.82 9.26
C GLU A 20 3.25 4.79 9.28
N THR A 21 3.61 4.31 10.47
CA THR A 21 4.62 3.25 10.61
C THR A 21 4.04 1.89 10.19
N ALA A 22 4.91 0.91 9.93
CA ALA A 22 4.46 -0.44 9.59
C ALA A 22 3.68 -1.09 10.73
N GLU A 23 4.06 -0.82 11.98
CA GLU A 23 3.36 -1.28 13.18
C GLU A 23 1.95 -0.71 13.26
N GLU A 24 1.82 0.60 13.10
CA GLU A 24 0.54 1.30 13.10
C GLU A 24 -0.35 0.79 11.96
N PHE A 25 0.21 0.63 10.76
CA PHE A 25 -0.50 0.10 9.60
C PHE A 25 -1.07 -1.30 9.88
N GLN A 26 -0.24 -2.24 10.37
CA GLN A 26 -0.68 -3.62 10.66
C GLN A 26 -1.72 -3.66 11.79
N GLN A 27 -1.59 -2.80 12.81
CA GLN A 27 -2.59 -2.66 13.87
C GLN A 27 -3.92 -2.13 13.32
N ASN A 28 -3.89 -1.06 12.54
CA ASN A 28 -5.08 -0.46 11.94
C ASN A 28 -5.78 -1.42 10.98
N LEU A 29 -5.02 -2.17 10.18
CA LEU A 29 -5.55 -3.19 9.30
C LEU A 29 -6.27 -4.29 10.10
N ASN A 30 -5.69 -4.77 11.20
CA ASN A 30 -6.32 -5.76 12.08
C ASN A 30 -7.60 -5.20 12.74
N LEU A 31 -7.60 -3.95 13.17
CA LEU A 31 -8.79 -3.29 13.72
C LEU A 31 -9.90 -3.15 12.68
N GLU A 32 -9.56 -2.80 11.44
CA GLU A 32 -10.53 -2.75 10.34
C GLU A 32 -11.15 -4.11 10.07
N TYR A 33 -10.36 -5.17 10.03
CA TYR A 33 -10.82 -6.55 9.79
C TYR A 33 -11.64 -7.12 10.96
N ALA A 34 -11.39 -6.67 12.17
CA ALA A 34 -12.19 -7.02 13.35
C ALA A 34 -13.49 -6.22 13.47
N ASP A 35 -13.66 -5.13 12.71
CA ASP A 35 -14.90 -4.35 12.68
C ASP A 35 -15.87 -4.93 11.65
N LYS A 36 -17.00 -5.49 12.13
CA LYS A 36 -17.99 -6.15 11.27
C LYS A 36 -18.54 -5.23 10.16
N ALA A 37 -18.54 -3.92 10.37
CA ALA A 37 -19.04 -2.95 9.38
C ALA A 37 -18.05 -2.70 8.24
N LYS A 38 -16.75 -2.98 8.45
CA LYS A 38 -15.65 -2.71 7.51
C LYS A 38 -15.03 -3.97 6.95
N SER A 39 -15.07 -5.05 7.73
CA SER A 39 -14.38 -6.30 7.43
C SER A 39 -14.70 -6.87 6.05
N PRO A 40 -13.68 -7.25 5.27
CA PRO A 40 -13.89 -7.95 4.00
C PRO A 40 -14.14 -9.47 4.19
N LEU A 41 -13.99 -9.99 5.40
CA LEU A 41 -14.08 -11.40 5.69
C LEU A 41 -15.48 -11.96 5.35
N THR A 42 -15.55 -13.26 5.09
CA THR A 42 -16.83 -13.97 5.09
C THR A 42 -17.42 -13.99 6.52
N ASP A 43 -18.72 -14.25 6.65
CA ASP A 43 -19.34 -14.36 7.98
C ASP A 43 -18.74 -15.51 8.78
N GLU A 44 -18.28 -16.57 8.12
CA GLU A 44 -17.65 -17.70 8.79
C GLU A 44 -16.24 -17.37 9.28
N ASP A 45 -15.41 -16.79 8.42
CA ASP A 45 -14.07 -16.36 8.81
C ASP A 45 -14.11 -15.32 9.91
N PHE A 46 -15.05 -14.38 9.83
CA PHE A 46 -15.20 -13.33 10.84
C PHE A 46 -15.45 -13.85 12.25
N LYS A 47 -16.21 -14.96 12.41
CA LYS A 47 -16.47 -15.57 13.73
C LYS A 47 -15.19 -16.07 14.42
N HIS A 48 -14.19 -16.45 13.63
CA HIS A 48 -12.95 -17.06 14.10
C HIS A 48 -11.74 -16.12 14.00
N PHE A 49 -11.94 -14.94 13.40
CA PHE A 49 -10.88 -13.99 13.18
C PHE A 49 -10.29 -13.48 14.50
N LYS A 50 -8.96 -13.48 14.57
CA LYS A 50 -8.18 -12.90 15.66
C LYS A 50 -7.27 -11.80 15.18
N SER A 51 -6.49 -12.10 14.15
CA SER A 51 -5.57 -11.18 13.48
C SER A 51 -5.17 -11.74 12.12
N LEU A 52 -4.70 -10.89 11.25
CA LEU A 52 -3.98 -11.30 10.05
C LEU A 52 -2.60 -11.82 10.43
N ASP A 53 -2.15 -12.89 9.79
CA ASP A 53 -0.76 -13.31 9.89
C ASP A 53 0.11 -12.42 9.01
N SER A 54 1.19 -11.92 9.58
CA SER A 54 2.16 -11.04 8.92
C SER A 54 3.57 -11.51 9.19
N TYR A 55 4.48 -11.19 8.29
CA TYR A 55 5.90 -11.33 8.59
C TYR A 55 6.29 -10.37 9.71
N PRO A 56 7.31 -10.69 10.51
CA PRO A 56 7.94 -9.74 11.41
C PRO A 56 8.43 -8.51 10.64
N ILE A 57 8.21 -7.32 11.19
CA ILE A 57 8.68 -6.09 10.57
C ILE A 57 10.20 -6.12 10.45
N ASN A 58 10.70 -5.80 9.26
CA ASN A 58 12.11 -5.88 8.94
C ASN A 58 12.53 -4.70 8.06
N GLU A 59 13.46 -3.90 8.56
CA GLU A 59 13.97 -2.71 7.88
C GLU A 59 14.61 -3.01 6.51
N LYS A 60 15.07 -4.25 6.26
CA LYS A 60 15.58 -4.65 4.94
C LYS A 60 14.56 -4.52 3.82
N PHE A 61 13.29 -4.51 4.16
CA PHE A 61 12.18 -4.34 3.23
C PHE A 61 11.63 -2.90 3.19
N ILE A 62 12.33 -1.95 3.79
CA ILE A 62 12.15 -0.51 3.60
C ILE A 62 13.22 -0.06 2.63
N VAL A 63 12.85 0.26 1.39
CA VAL A 63 13.80 0.58 0.33
C VAL A 63 13.65 2.02 -0.15
N ASP A 64 14.77 2.64 -0.44
CA ASP A 64 14.80 3.91 -1.17
C ASP A 64 14.66 3.62 -2.67
N ALA A 65 13.70 4.26 -3.30
CA ALA A 65 13.40 4.10 -4.71
C ALA A 65 13.55 5.41 -5.48
N LYS A 66 14.19 5.35 -6.64
CA LYS A 66 14.22 6.45 -7.58
C LYS A 66 12.89 6.51 -8.32
N PHE A 67 12.13 7.57 -8.11
CA PHE A 67 10.87 7.82 -8.80
C PHE A 67 11.08 8.60 -10.09
N VAL A 68 10.43 8.15 -11.16
CA VAL A 68 10.34 8.87 -12.43
C VAL A 68 8.88 9.02 -12.83
N ARG A 69 8.41 10.26 -12.88
CA ARG A 69 7.04 10.58 -13.34
C ARG A 69 6.90 10.28 -14.83
N THR A 70 5.99 9.39 -15.22
CA THR A 70 5.65 9.17 -16.62
C THR A 70 4.57 10.18 -17.06
N LYS A 71 4.93 11.07 -17.97
CA LYS A 71 4.01 12.07 -18.55
C LYS A 71 3.42 11.52 -19.84
N LYS A 72 2.19 11.89 -20.17
CA LYS A 72 1.47 11.51 -21.39
C LYS A 72 1.07 10.02 -21.47
N GLU A 73 1.01 9.34 -20.35
CA GLU A 73 0.43 7.99 -20.30
C GLU A 73 -1.05 8.01 -20.67
N LYS A 74 -1.50 6.94 -21.31
CA LYS A 74 -2.92 6.78 -21.65
C LYS A 74 -3.66 6.12 -20.50
N VAL A 75 -4.91 6.54 -20.31
CA VAL A 75 -5.83 5.81 -19.43
C VAL A 75 -6.05 4.41 -20.02
N PHE A 76 -6.02 3.41 -19.17
CA PHE A 76 -6.25 2.01 -19.55
C PHE A 76 -7.22 1.34 -18.60
N LYS A 77 -7.82 0.23 -19.05
CA LYS A 77 -8.71 -0.60 -18.26
C LYS A 77 -7.89 -1.61 -17.44
N MET A 78 -7.83 -1.41 -16.13
CA MET A 78 -7.16 -2.34 -15.22
C MET A 78 -8.00 -3.62 -15.12
N LYS A 79 -7.41 -4.77 -15.45
CA LYS A 79 -8.08 -6.07 -15.28
C LYS A 79 -8.33 -6.34 -13.81
N THR A 80 -9.44 -6.99 -13.47
CA THR A 80 -9.76 -7.40 -12.10
C THR A 80 -10.03 -8.91 -12.01
N SER A 81 -10.29 -9.40 -10.81
CA SER A 81 -10.72 -10.77 -10.56
C SER A 81 -12.13 -11.06 -11.10
N THR A 82 -12.87 -10.06 -11.55
CA THR A 82 -14.21 -10.16 -12.16
C THR A 82 -14.23 -9.54 -13.55
N SER A 83 -15.40 -9.31 -14.13
CA SER A 83 -15.57 -8.58 -15.39
C SER A 83 -15.42 -7.06 -15.27
N ARG A 84 -15.34 -6.51 -14.05
CA ARG A 84 -15.15 -5.06 -13.82
C ARG A 84 -13.75 -4.64 -14.29
N THR A 85 -13.66 -3.54 -15.02
CA THR A 85 -12.41 -3.00 -15.57
C THR A 85 -12.32 -1.48 -15.31
N PRO A 86 -11.92 -1.06 -14.10
CA PRO A 86 -11.80 0.36 -13.75
C PRO A 86 -10.70 1.06 -14.53
N ASP A 87 -10.85 2.37 -14.69
CA ASP A 87 -9.88 3.21 -15.38
C ASP A 87 -8.71 3.58 -14.45
N TYR A 88 -7.51 3.31 -14.94
CA TYR A 88 -6.25 3.68 -14.29
C TYR A 88 -5.32 4.38 -15.26
N ILE A 89 -4.39 5.13 -14.72
CA ILE A 89 -3.25 5.70 -15.45
C ILE A 89 -1.96 5.31 -14.73
N LYS A 90 -0.93 4.96 -15.48
CA LYS A 90 0.41 4.81 -14.92
C LYS A 90 0.90 6.19 -14.48
N TYR A 91 1.14 6.34 -13.19
CA TYR A 91 1.61 7.60 -12.61
C TYR A 91 3.10 7.77 -12.77
N GLY A 92 3.87 6.69 -12.62
CA GLY A 92 5.32 6.72 -12.74
C GLY A 92 5.94 5.35 -12.54
N GLU A 93 7.27 5.35 -12.48
CA GLU A 93 8.10 4.18 -12.22
C GLU A 93 8.94 4.40 -10.96
N LEU A 94 9.07 3.35 -10.19
CA LEU A 94 9.91 3.27 -9.00
C LEU A 94 11.02 2.26 -9.28
N THR A 95 12.27 2.70 -9.24
CA THR A 95 13.45 1.82 -9.39
C THR A 95 14.19 1.76 -8.07
N PHE A 96 14.45 0.57 -7.56
CA PHE A 96 15.12 0.34 -6.28
C PHE A 96 16.07 -0.85 -6.36
N THR A 97 16.99 -0.93 -5.40
CA THR A 97 17.94 -2.06 -5.28
C THR A 97 17.59 -2.90 -4.06
N MET A 98 17.53 -4.21 -4.23
CA MET A 98 17.37 -5.18 -3.14
C MET A 98 18.28 -6.38 -3.40
N ASN A 99 18.99 -6.85 -2.37
CA ASN A 99 19.93 -7.97 -2.46
C ASN A 99 20.97 -7.81 -3.60
N GLY A 100 21.38 -6.57 -3.90
CA GLY A 100 22.37 -6.27 -4.95
C GLY A 100 21.81 -6.24 -6.37
N SER A 101 20.52 -6.54 -6.59
CA SER A 101 19.85 -6.47 -7.88
C SER A 101 18.92 -5.27 -7.97
N GLU A 102 18.80 -4.70 -9.16
CA GLU A 102 17.86 -3.60 -9.45
C GLU A 102 16.49 -4.15 -9.84
N TYR A 103 15.45 -3.57 -9.28
CA TYR A 103 14.04 -3.89 -9.55
C TYR A 103 13.26 -2.64 -9.91
N LYS A 104 12.17 -2.83 -10.64
CA LYS A 104 11.30 -1.75 -11.09
C LYS A 104 9.84 -2.09 -10.83
N LEU A 105 9.07 -1.11 -10.34
CA LEU A 105 7.63 -1.19 -10.17
C LEU A 105 6.96 0.02 -10.80
N ASN A 106 5.87 -0.20 -11.50
CA ASN A 106 4.97 0.84 -11.97
C ASN A 106 3.99 1.19 -10.85
N ILE A 107 3.76 2.48 -10.63
CA ILE A 107 2.76 2.96 -9.68
C ILE A 107 1.62 3.62 -10.45
N TYR A 108 0.39 3.39 -10.00
CA TYR A 108 -0.82 3.73 -10.72
C TYR A 108 -1.70 4.70 -9.94
N GLN A 109 -2.55 5.42 -10.67
CA GLN A 109 -3.58 6.27 -10.09
C GLN A 109 -4.94 5.89 -10.68
N SER A 110 -5.93 5.68 -9.81
CA SER A 110 -7.31 5.41 -10.23
C SER A 110 -7.98 6.71 -10.66
N ILE A 111 -8.53 6.73 -11.88
CA ILE A 111 -9.23 7.91 -12.43
C ILE A 111 -10.47 8.28 -11.61
N ASP A 112 -11.12 7.29 -11.00
CA ASP A 112 -12.31 7.55 -10.19
C ASP A 112 -11.96 7.98 -8.76
N LEU A 113 -10.91 7.39 -8.16
CA LEU A 113 -10.49 7.76 -6.82
C LEU A 113 -9.89 9.17 -6.76
N MET A 114 -9.05 9.55 -7.72
CA MET A 114 -8.42 10.88 -7.74
C MET A 114 -9.40 12.04 -7.79
N LYS A 115 -10.68 11.79 -8.12
CA LYS A 115 -11.75 12.79 -8.11
C LYS A 115 -12.42 12.96 -6.74
N LYS A 116 -12.12 12.07 -5.80
CA LYS A 116 -12.72 12.09 -4.45
C LYS A 116 -11.86 12.92 -3.51
N PRO A 117 -12.45 13.73 -2.61
CA PRO A 117 -11.71 14.42 -1.57
C PRO A 117 -10.81 13.46 -0.78
N SER A 118 -9.60 13.89 -0.46
CA SER A 118 -8.56 13.13 0.25
C SER A 118 -7.93 11.95 -0.51
N TYR A 119 -8.24 11.80 -1.83
CA TYR A 119 -7.64 10.77 -2.69
C TYR A 119 -6.93 11.35 -3.91
N GLU A 120 -6.77 12.67 -4.00
CA GLU A 120 -6.14 13.34 -5.15
C GLU A 120 -4.67 12.94 -5.30
N ASP A 121 -3.99 12.66 -4.19
CA ASP A 121 -2.60 12.23 -4.12
C ASP A 121 -2.42 10.72 -3.87
N TYR A 122 -3.54 9.97 -3.84
CA TYR A 122 -3.51 8.52 -3.64
C TYR A 122 -2.93 7.80 -4.86
N LEU A 123 -2.04 6.85 -4.58
CA LEU A 123 -1.40 6.00 -5.57
C LEU A 123 -1.51 4.53 -5.17
N PHE A 124 -1.71 3.68 -6.14
CA PHE A 124 -1.86 2.24 -6.02
C PHE A 124 -0.62 1.53 -6.54
N LEU A 125 0.03 0.75 -5.68
CA LEU A 125 1.22 -0.04 -6.01
C LEU A 125 0.92 -1.54 -5.81
N PRO A 126 0.37 -2.22 -6.83
CA PRO A 126 0.23 -3.66 -6.83
C PRO A 126 1.55 -4.32 -7.22
N PHE A 127 1.90 -5.46 -6.61
CA PHE A 127 3.06 -6.25 -7.00
C PHE A 127 2.85 -7.74 -6.74
N SER A 128 3.58 -8.56 -7.48
CA SER A 128 3.78 -9.97 -7.20
C SER A 128 5.26 -10.26 -6.99
N ASP A 129 5.55 -11.35 -6.30
CA ASP A 129 6.90 -11.76 -5.94
C ASP A 129 7.00 -13.29 -5.76
N LEU A 130 8.19 -13.83 -5.54
CA LEU A 130 8.43 -15.28 -5.46
C LEU A 130 7.77 -15.97 -4.24
N THR A 131 7.18 -15.24 -3.30
CA THR A 131 6.41 -15.81 -2.17
C THR A 131 4.97 -16.12 -2.54
N ASN A 132 4.47 -15.57 -3.66
CA ASN A 132 3.06 -15.73 -4.06
C ASN A 132 2.69 -17.20 -4.36
N GLY A 133 1.57 -17.62 -3.81
CA GLY A 133 1.10 -19.02 -3.90
C GLY A 133 1.80 -19.98 -2.94
N LYS A 134 2.78 -19.52 -2.18
CA LYS A 134 3.45 -20.25 -1.09
C LYS A 134 3.03 -19.67 0.26
N GLU A 135 3.71 -18.61 0.69
CA GLU A 135 3.50 -17.96 1.99
C GLU A 135 2.60 -16.74 1.90
N THR A 136 2.46 -16.15 0.70
CA THR A 136 1.57 -15.01 0.46
C THR A 136 0.51 -15.33 -0.58
N TYR A 137 -0.49 -14.46 -0.69
CA TYR A 137 -1.61 -14.68 -1.60
C TYR A 137 -1.17 -14.81 -3.05
N ILE A 138 -1.66 -15.83 -3.75
CA ILE A 138 -1.27 -16.16 -5.13
C ILE A 138 -1.52 -15.02 -6.13
N GLY A 139 -2.49 -14.15 -5.88
CA GLY A 139 -2.84 -13.02 -6.75
C GLY A 139 -1.97 -11.78 -6.56
N GLY A 140 -0.92 -11.86 -5.75
CA GLY A 140 -0.07 -10.72 -5.39
C GLY A 140 -0.63 -9.88 -4.24
N ARG A 141 0.09 -8.82 -3.89
CA ARG A 141 -0.22 -7.92 -2.79
C ARG A 141 -0.29 -6.48 -3.26
N TYR A 142 -0.82 -5.62 -2.41
CA TYR A 142 -1.00 -4.21 -2.67
C TYR A 142 -0.29 -3.35 -1.64
N MET A 143 0.05 -2.16 -2.03
CA MET A 143 0.46 -1.09 -1.15
C MET A 143 -0.28 0.19 -1.56
N ASP A 144 -0.79 0.90 -0.57
CA ASP A 144 -1.36 2.23 -0.74
C ASP A 144 -0.26 3.25 -0.50
N MET A 145 -0.07 4.13 -1.45
CA MET A 145 0.95 5.17 -1.35
C MET A 145 0.32 6.55 -1.56
N ARG A 146 1.07 7.56 -1.16
CA ARG A 146 0.77 8.97 -1.45
C ARG A 146 1.88 9.56 -2.29
N ILE A 147 1.56 10.60 -3.06
CA ILE A 147 2.57 11.34 -3.83
C ILE A 147 3.59 11.92 -2.85
N GLN A 148 4.84 11.48 -2.97
CA GLN A 148 5.95 11.98 -2.15
C GLN A 148 6.64 13.14 -2.86
N LYS A 149 7.36 13.97 -2.09
CA LYS A 149 8.12 15.10 -2.64
C LYS A 149 9.44 14.61 -3.25
N GLY A 150 9.83 15.23 -4.35
CA GLY A 150 11.11 14.92 -5.02
C GLY A 150 11.09 13.58 -5.75
N ASN A 151 12.28 13.06 -6.05
CA ASN A 151 12.47 11.85 -6.85
C ASN A 151 13.02 10.65 -6.04
N ASN A 152 13.29 10.82 -4.77
CA ASN A 152 13.71 9.75 -3.87
C ASN A 152 12.52 9.42 -2.96
N TRP A 153 11.88 8.29 -3.24
CA TRP A 153 10.70 7.82 -2.53
C TRP A 153 11.06 6.63 -1.64
N LYS A 154 10.32 6.45 -0.58
CA LYS A 154 10.42 5.24 0.24
C LYS A 154 9.29 4.28 -0.12
N ILE A 155 9.65 3.00 -0.23
CA ILE A 155 8.71 1.88 -0.31
C ILE A 155 8.93 1.03 0.93
N ASP A 156 7.90 0.89 1.76
CA ASP A 156 7.92 0.02 2.94
C ASP A 156 7.05 -1.21 2.69
N PHE A 157 7.67 -2.30 2.23
CA PHE A 157 6.96 -3.55 1.95
C PHE A 157 6.35 -4.20 3.20
N ASN A 158 6.73 -3.78 4.42
CA ASN A 158 6.08 -4.24 5.64
C ASN A 158 4.61 -3.76 5.73
N GLN A 159 4.22 -2.76 4.93
CA GLN A 159 2.86 -2.27 4.79
C GLN A 159 2.10 -2.93 3.62
N SER A 160 2.63 -4.00 3.03
CA SER A 160 1.91 -4.71 1.97
C SER A 160 0.80 -5.59 2.52
N TYR A 161 -0.34 -5.60 1.82
CA TYR A 161 -1.55 -6.31 2.24
C TYR A 161 -2.20 -7.07 1.08
N ASN A 162 -3.05 -8.04 1.42
CA ASN A 162 -3.75 -8.82 0.42
C ASN A 162 -5.00 -8.08 -0.11
N PRO A 163 -5.33 -8.21 -1.40
CA PRO A 163 -6.60 -7.73 -1.93
C PRO A 163 -7.79 -8.41 -1.22
N TYR A 164 -8.91 -7.70 -1.08
CA TYR A 164 -10.11 -8.22 -0.42
C TYR A 164 -10.62 -9.54 -1.00
N CYS A 165 -10.37 -9.81 -2.30
CA CYS A 165 -10.74 -11.08 -2.91
C CYS A 165 -9.92 -12.29 -2.39
N ALA A 166 -8.82 -12.07 -1.69
CA ALA A 166 -8.10 -13.11 -0.96
C ALA A 166 -8.89 -13.64 0.25
N TYR A 167 -9.82 -12.85 0.77
CA TYR A 167 -10.66 -13.16 1.92
C TYR A 167 -12.10 -13.52 1.53
N ASN A 168 -12.57 -12.92 0.43
CA ASN A 168 -13.94 -13.13 0.00
C ASN A 168 -14.07 -12.81 -1.50
N TYR A 169 -14.34 -13.83 -2.30
CA TYR A 169 -14.44 -13.75 -3.76
C TYR A 169 -15.58 -12.89 -4.29
N LYS A 170 -16.46 -12.38 -3.43
CA LYS A 170 -17.45 -11.35 -3.84
C LYS A 170 -16.80 -10.03 -4.27
N PHE A 171 -15.55 -9.78 -3.83
CA PHE A 171 -14.85 -8.54 -4.17
C PHE A 171 -14.17 -8.61 -5.53
N SER A 172 -14.24 -7.50 -6.24
CA SER A 172 -13.58 -7.31 -7.54
C SER A 172 -12.27 -6.54 -7.34
N CYS A 173 -11.16 -7.25 -7.40
CA CYS A 173 -9.83 -6.70 -7.09
C CYS A 173 -8.98 -6.56 -8.35
N PRO A 174 -8.23 -5.48 -8.52
CA PRO A 174 -7.26 -5.33 -9.61
C PRO A 174 -6.26 -6.50 -9.65
N LYS A 175 -6.00 -7.02 -10.84
CA LYS A 175 -4.91 -8.00 -11.03
C LYS A 175 -3.58 -7.26 -11.11
N VAL A 176 -2.56 -7.82 -10.50
CA VAL A 176 -1.20 -7.28 -10.62
C VAL A 176 -0.79 -7.29 -12.10
N PRO A 177 -0.37 -6.14 -12.66
CA PRO A 177 0.20 -6.11 -14.02
C PRO A 177 1.51 -6.90 -14.07
N MET A 178 1.77 -7.57 -15.19
CA MET A 178 2.97 -8.40 -15.36
C MET A 178 4.28 -7.61 -15.17
N GLU A 179 4.26 -6.31 -15.44
CA GLU A 179 5.39 -5.40 -15.26
C GLU A 179 5.76 -5.16 -13.80
N ASN A 180 4.88 -5.55 -12.89
CA ASN A 180 5.06 -5.45 -11.44
C ASN A 180 5.32 -6.81 -10.79
N ASP A 181 5.78 -7.78 -11.57
CA ASP A 181 6.24 -9.08 -11.07
C ASP A 181 7.73 -9.01 -10.70
N LEU A 182 8.06 -9.29 -9.44
CA LEU A 182 9.41 -9.18 -8.89
C LEU A 182 10.03 -10.58 -8.76
N ASP A 183 11.17 -10.78 -9.42
CA ASP A 183 11.97 -12.01 -9.30
C ASP A 183 12.82 -12.00 -8.01
N VAL A 184 12.16 -11.82 -6.88
CA VAL A 184 12.75 -11.82 -5.52
C VAL A 184 11.66 -12.16 -4.49
N GLU A 185 12.04 -12.73 -3.36
CA GLU A 185 11.13 -12.96 -2.24
C GLU A 185 11.02 -11.70 -1.37
N ILE A 186 9.80 -11.20 -1.19
CA ILE A 186 9.48 -10.09 -0.29
C ILE A 186 8.86 -10.67 1.00
N LEU A 187 9.73 -11.05 1.95
CA LEU A 187 9.35 -11.63 3.24
C LEU A 187 8.91 -10.53 4.23
N ALA A 188 7.93 -9.73 3.82
CA ALA A 188 7.39 -8.59 4.58
C ALA A 188 5.89 -8.44 4.31
N GLY A 189 5.16 -7.77 5.21
CA GLY A 189 3.72 -7.52 5.10
C GLY A 189 2.85 -8.74 5.42
N VAL A 190 1.60 -8.72 4.96
CA VAL A 190 0.60 -9.73 5.27
C VAL A 190 0.85 -11.02 4.49
N LYS A 191 0.74 -12.18 5.16
CA LYS A 191 0.80 -13.52 4.57
C LYS A 191 -0.57 -13.94 3.99
N LYS A 192 -0.64 -15.11 3.34
CA LYS A 192 -1.91 -15.67 2.86
C LYS A 192 -2.87 -15.93 4.04
N PHE A 193 -4.15 -15.81 3.78
CA PHE A 193 -5.20 -15.99 4.79
C PHE A 193 -5.79 -17.41 4.74
N HIS A 194 -5.98 -17.95 3.53
CA HIS A 194 -6.40 -19.32 3.30
C HIS A 194 -5.28 -20.14 2.62
N ASP A 195 -5.30 -21.44 2.82
CA ASP A 195 -4.43 -22.40 2.11
C ASP A 195 -4.87 -22.65 0.68
#